data_055c54deea79f6f50bcab130e5717fa1
#
_entry.id   055c54deea79f6f50bcab130e5717fa1
#
_cell.length_a   1.000
_cell.length_b   1.000
_cell.length_c   1.000
_cell.angle_alpha   90.00
_cell.angle_beta   90.00
_cell.angle_gamma   90.00
#
_symmetry.space_group_name_H-M   'P 1'
#
loop_
_entity.id
_entity.type
_entity.pdbx_description
1 polymer ?
#
loop_
_entity_poly.entity_id
_entity_poly.type
_entity_poly.pdbx_seq_one_letter_code
_entity_poly.pdbx_strand_id
1 'polypeptide(L)'
;MALKENLQNYLKKGVQASKEAFSKAETAVTKFGDESVLKIEKKQFAAKLRKEIASLGQSALDAFEKNIPILPDQEPFLSHLNTIKNLKAEIQQREDLLKEKQNQK
;
A
#
# COMPACT_ATOMS: atom_id res chain seq x y z
N MET A 1 15.13 -28.49 -0.34
CA MET A 1 15.09 -27.99 -1.69
C MET A 1 13.69 -27.83 -2.24
N ALA A 2 12.83 -28.79 -2.01
CA ALA A 2 11.43 -28.66 -2.34
C ALA A 2 10.76 -27.46 -1.67
N LEU A 3 11.18 -27.10 -0.48
CA LEU A 3 10.64 -25.95 0.26
C LEU A 3 10.93 -24.62 -0.42
N LYS A 4 12.13 -24.46 -0.98
CA LYS A 4 12.53 -23.22 -1.63
C LYS A 4 11.81 -23.05 -2.96
N GLU A 5 11.69 -24.12 -3.73
CA GLU A 5 10.98 -24.13 -5.00
C GLU A 5 9.48 -23.92 -4.80
N ASN A 6 8.90 -24.56 -3.79
CA ASN A 6 7.49 -24.40 -3.46
C ASN A 6 7.19 -22.97 -3.00
N LEU A 7 8.11 -22.37 -2.22
CA LEU A 7 7.95 -21.00 -1.76
C LEU A 7 7.97 -20.03 -2.93
N GLN A 8 8.90 -20.20 -3.88
CA GLN A 8 8.99 -19.37 -5.06
C GLN A 8 7.77 -19.53 -5.95
N ASN A 9 7.29 -20.74 -6.16
CA ASN A 9 6.08 -20.99 -6.92
C ASN A 9 4.86 -20.40 -6.21
N TYR A 10 4.82 -20.49 -4.89
CA TYR A 10 3.74 -19.94 -4.10
C TYR A 10 3.72 -18.41 -4.21
N LEU A 11 4.89 -17.79 -4.14
CA LEU A 11 5.02 -16.34 -4.30
C LEU A 11 4.64 -15.90 -5.70
N LYS A 12 5.07 -16.64 -6.73
CA LYS A 12 4.70 -16.34 -8.12
C LYS A 12 3.20 -16.44 -8.33
N LYS A 13 2.59 -17.52 -7.82
CA LYS A 13 1.14 -17.71 -7.92
C LYS A 13 0.40 -16.63 -7.13
N GLY A 14 0.91 -16.26 -5.96
CA GLY A 14 0.33 -15.21 -5.15
C GLY A 14 0.37 -13.85 -5.84
N VAL A 15 1.50 -13.51 -6.44
CA VAL A 15 1.65 -12.26 -7.18
C VAL A 15 0.76 -12.26 -8.42
N GLN A 16 0.72 -13.37 -9.14
CA GLN A 16 -0.12 -13.50 -10.33
C GLN A 16 -1.60 -13.42 -9.98
N ALA A 17 -2.00 -14.11 -8.91
CA ALA A 17 -3.37 -14.06 -8.42
C ALA A 17 -3.75 -12.65 -7.95
N SER A 18 -2.81 -11.94 -7.31
CA SER A 18 -3.03 -10.55 -6.91
C SER A 18 -3.22 -9.62 -8.09
N LYS A 19 -2.44 -9.82 -9.16
CA LYS A 19 -2.59 -9.02 -10.38
C LYS A 19 -3.92 -9.30 -11.07
N GLU A 20 -4.30 -10.57 -11.16
CA GLU A 20 -5.57 -10.96 -11.76
C GLU A 20 -6.74 -10.47 -10.91
N ALA A 21 -6.65 -10.60 -9.60
CA ALA A 21 -7.68 -10.11 -8.68
C ALA A 21 -7.80 -8.59 -8.76
N PHE A 22 -6.67 -7.90 -8.84
CA PHE A 22 -6.63 -6.45 -8.99
C PHE A 22 -7.26 -6.02 -10.31
N SER A 23 -6.92 -6.70 -11.41
CA SER A 23 -7.46 -6.42 -12.73
C SER A 23 -8.95 -6.69 -12.77
N LYS A 24 -9.41 -7.80 -12.19
CA LYS A 24 -10.83 -8.13 -12.10
C LYS A 24 -11.59 -7.16 -11.21
N ALA A 25 -11.00 -6.79 -10.09
CA ALA A 25 -11.60 -5.81 -9.18
C ALA A 25 -11.73 -4.45 -9.87
N GLU A 26 -10.70 -4.03 -10.60
CA GLU A 26 -10.73 -2.80 -11.37
C GLU A 26 -11.81 -2.83 -12.44
N THR A 27 -11.92 -3.94 -13.16
CA THR A 27 -12.96 -4.15 -14.17
C THR A 27 -14.34 -4.16 -13.53
N ALA A 28 -14.49 -4.87 -12.41
CA ALA A 28 -15.76 -4.95 -11.68
C ALA A 28 -16.18 -3.58 -11.15
N VAL A 29 -15.23 -2.83 -10.58
CA VAL A 29 -15.47 -1.46 -10.10
C VAL A 29 -15.92 -0.57 -11.24
N THR A 30 -15.29 -0.70 -12.40
CA THR A 30 -15.65 0.08 -13.59
C THR A 30 -17.05 -0.28 -14.10
N LYS A 31 -17.38 -1.58 -14.09
CA LYS A 31 -18.65 -2.08 -14.61
C LYS A 31 -19.82 -1.89 -13.64
N PHE A 32 -19.61 -2.22 -12.37
CA PHE A 32 -20.70 -2.34 -11.40
C PHE A 32 -20.76 -1.20 -10.38
N GLY A 33 -19.78 -0.30 -10.40
CA GLY A 33 -19.77 0.81 -9.49
C GLY A 33 -19.66 0.45 -8.02
N ASP A 34 -18.81 -0.53 -7.71
CA ASP A 34 -18.71 -1.05 -6.34
C ASP A 34 -17.93 -0.08 -5.44
N GLU A 35 -18.63 0.94 -4.96
CA GLU A 35 -18.09 1.94 -4.05
C GLU A 35 -17.67 1.32 -2.72
N SER A 36 -18.36 0.25 -2.30
CA SER A 36 -18.08 -0.43 -1.02
C SER A 36 -16.65 -0.95 -0.97
N VAL A 37 -16.20 -1.60 -2.06
CA VAL A 37 -14.86 -2.16 -2.14
C VAL A 37 -13.81 -1.05 -2.08
N LEU A 38 -14.04 0.04 -2.81
CA LEU A 38 -13.13 1.19 -2.82
C LEU A 38 -13.00 1.81 -1.43
N LYS A 39 -14.10 1.93 -0.71
CA LYS A 39 -14.10 2.47 0.64
C LYS A 39 -13.33 1.56 1.62
N ILE A 40 -13.51 0.25 1.48
CA ILE A 40 -12.80 -0.73 2.30
C ILE A 40 -11.30 -0.69 2.01
N GLU A 41 -10.92 -0.69 0.73
CA GLU A 41 -9.52 -0.61 0.32
C GLU A 41 -8.87 0.68 0.83
N LYS A 42 -9.57 1.81 0.69
CA LYS A 42 -9.09 3.10 1.18
C LYS A 42 -8.81 3.04 2.69
N LYS A 43 -9.71 2.44 3.47
CA LYS A 43 -9.52 2.27 4.91
C LYS A 43 -8.33 1.37 5.22
N GLN A 44 -8.14 0.29 4.46
CA GLN A 44 -7.02 -0.62 4.64
C GLN A 44 -5.69 0.08 4.38
N PHE A 45 -5.60 0.84 3.29
CA PHE A 45 -4.41 1.60 2.98
C PHE A 45 -4.15 2.71 4.00
N ALA A 46 -5.20 3.35 4.48
CA ALA A 46 -5.06 4.38 5.53
C ALA A 46 -4.53 3.77 6.83
N ALA A 47 -4.97 2.56 7.19
CA ALA A 47 -4.47 1.85 8.37
C ALA A 47 -2.98 1.49 8.19
N LYS A 48 -2.60 1.01 7.01
CA LYS A 48 -1.20 0.70 6.69
C LYS A 48 -0.34 1.96 6.74
N LEU A 49 -0.87 3.07 6.23
CA LEU A 49 -0.19 4.36 6.25
C LEU A 49 0.09 4.81 7.68
N ARG A 50 -0.91 4.71 8.56
CA ARG A 50 -0.73 5.07 9.97
C ARG A 50 0.35 4.22 10.65
N LYS A 51 0.38 2.91 10.36
CA LYS A 51 1.40 2.01 10.88
C LYS A 51 2.79 2.39 10.38
N GLU A 52 2.90 2.72 9.10
CA GLU A 52 4.18 3.10 8.51
C GLU A 52 4.70 4.43 9.07
N ILE A 53 3.80 5.39 9.28
CA ILE A 53 4.15 6.66 9.91
C ILE A 53 4.62 6.42 11.34
N ALA A 54 3.96 5.54 12.07
CA ALA A 54 4.37 5.18 13.44
C ALA A 54 5.76 4.53 13.44
N SER A 55 6.04 3.66 12.46
CA SER A 55 7.36 3.03 12.30
C SER A 55 8.43 4.06 12.00
N LEU A 56 8.12 5.02 11.14
CA LEU A 56 9.02 6.14 10.84
C LEU A 56 9.29 6.95 12.10
N GLY A 57 8.25 7.23 12.88
CA GLY A 57 8.35 7.96 14.13
C GLY A 57 9.25 7.22 15.14
N GLN A 58 9.12 5.91 15.24
CA GLN A 58 9.97 5.11 16.12
C GLN A 58 11.43 5.15 15.68
N SER A 59 11.68 5.04 14.36
CA SER A 59 13.04 5.15 13.82
C SER A 59 13.64 6.52 14.09
N ALA A 60 12.85 7.57 13.98
CA ALA A 60 13.28 8.93 14.26
C ALA A 60 13.61 9.11 15.74
N LEU A 61 12.77 8.59 16.62
CA LEU A 61 13.00 8.62 18.07
C LEU A 61 14.31 7.92 18.43
N ASP A 62 14.52 6.71 17.88
CA ASP A 62 15.75 5.97 18.11
C ASP A 62 16.97 6.75 17.64
N ALA A 63 16.88 7.41 16.49
CA ALA A 63 17.97 8.24 15.96
C ALA A 63 18.26 9.44 16.88
N PHE A 64 17.22 10.10 17.35
CA PHE A 64 17.38 11.21 18.31
C PHE A 64 18.06 10.75 19.59
N GLU A 65 17.64 9.62 20.14
CA GLU A 65 18.22 9.07 21.37
C GLU A 65 19.69 8.72 21.19
N LYS A 66 20.08 8.25 20.01
CA LYS A 66 21.48 7.87 19.70
C LYS A 66 22.29 9.00 19.10
N ASN A 67 21.71 10.19 18.97
CA ASN A 67 22.33 11.36 18.33
C ASN A 67 22.80 11.04 16.89
N ILE A 68 22.01 10.27 16.17
CA ILE A 68 22.25 9.96 14.75
C ILE A 68 21.48 10.96 13.90
N PRO A 69 22.08 11.55 12.85
CA PRO A 69 21.36 12.43 11.95
C PRO A 69 20.21 11.73 11.24
N ILE A 70 19.10 12.43 11.10
CA ILE A 70 17.93 11.93 10.37
C ILE A 70 17.97 12.53 8.98
N LEU A 71 18.24 11.67 7.97
CA LEU A 71 18.33 12.09 6.57
C LEU A 71 17.34 11.28 5.73
N PRO A 72 16.55 11.95 4.87
CA PRO A 72 15.51 11.27 4.10
C PRO A 72 16.06 10.31 3.04
N ASP A 73 17.30 10.47 2.64
CA ASP A 73 17.95 9.63 1.64
C ASP A 73 18.75 8.48 2.25
N GLN A 74 18.67 8.29 3.56
CA GLN A 74 19.37 7.21 4.26
C GLN A 74 18.38 6.25 4.91
N GLU A 75 18.77 4.98 4.99
CA GLU A 75 17.99 3.97 5.69
C GLU A 75 18.09 4.16 7.21
N PRO A 76 17.03 3.85 7.97
CA PRO A 76 15.77 3.25 7.53
C PRO A 76 14.74 4.26 7.00
N PHE A 77 15.03 5.54 7.01
CA PHE A 77 14.08 6.61 6.66
C PHE A 77 13.67 6.55 5.19
N LEU A 78 14.61 6.27 4.30
CA LEU A 78 14.33 6.16 2.87
C LEU A 78 13.25 5.12 2.58
N SER A 79 13.36 3.93 3.15
CA SER A 79 12.38 2.86 2.97
C SER A 79 11.01 3.26 3.51
N HIS A 80 10.97 3.85 4.70
CA HIS A 80 9.69 4.31 5.28
C HIS A 80 9.04 5.38 4.42
N LEU A 81 9.81 6.34 3.93
CA LEU A 81 9.29 7.42 3.09
C LEU A 81 8.77 6.91 1.75
N ASN A 82 9.47 5.95 1.14
CA ASN A 82 9.01 5.34 -0.11
C ASN A 82 7.71 4.57 0.09
N THR A 83 7.58 3.82 1.17
CA THR A 83 6.36 3.09 1.50
C THR A 83 5.21 4.05 1.74
N ILE A 84 5.45 5.13 2.49
CA ILE A 84 4.44 6.16 2.75
C ILE A 84 3.97 6.80 1.45
N LYS A 85 4.89 7.13 0.57
CA LYS A 85 4.57 7.72 -0.75
C LYS A 85 3.68 6.79 -1.56
N ASN A 86 4.02 5.50 -1.59
CA ASN A 86 3.24 4.50 -2.32
C ASN A 86 1.84 4.33 -1.72
N LEU A 87 1.74 4.29 -0.40
CA LEU A 87 0.44 4.17 0.28
C LEU A 87 -0.44 5.39 0.03
N LYS A 88 0.14 6.58 0.05
CA LYS A 88 -0.60 7.82 -0.27
C LYS A 88 -1.11 7.80 -1.70
N ALA A 89 -0.30 7.30 -2.64
CA ALA A 89 -0.71 7.18 -4.05
C ALA A 89 -1.88 6.20 -4.20
N GLU A 90 -1.85 5.07 -3.49
CA GLU A 90 -2.95 4.10 -3.51
C GLU A 90 -4.24 4.70 -2.96
N ILE A 91 -4.15 5.46 -1.86
CA ILE A 91 -5.31 6.13 -1.28
C ILE A 91 -5.88 7.15 -2.26
N GLN A 92 -5.01 7.94 -2.87
CA GLN A 92 -5.42 8.97 -3.84
C GLN A 92 -6.13 8.34 -5.04
N GLN A 93 -5.62 7.21 -5.52
CA GLN A 93 -6.25 6.48 -6.64
C GLN A 93 -7.68 6.07 -6.30
N ARG A 94 -7.89 5.54 -5.08
CA ARG A 94 -9.23 5.13 -4.64
C ARG A 94 -10.15 6.34 -4.46
N GLU A 95 -9.63 7.44 -3.95
CA GLU A 95 -10.41 8.69 -3.85
C GLU A 95 -10.84 9.20 -5.21
N ASP A 96 -9.93 9.18 -6.18
CA ASP A 96 -10.23 9.63 -7.56
C ASP A 96 -11.30 8.74 -8.19
N LEU A 97 -11.20 7.43 -8.00
CA LEU A 97 -12.19 6.48 -8.51
C LEU A 97 -13.56 6.69 -7.86
N LEU A 98 -13.58 6.97 -6.56
CA LEU A 98 -14.83 7.26 -5.85
C LEU A 98 -15.48 8.54 -6.37
N LYS A 99 -14.68 9.57 -6.65
CA LYS A 99 -15.17 10.82 -7.23
C LYS A 99 -15.78 10.61 -8.61
N GLU A 100 -15.12 9.82 -9.44
CA GLU A 100 -15.62 9.50 -10.77
C GLU A 100 -16.98 8.81 -10.70
N LYS A 101 -17.15 7.87 -9.76
CA LYS A 101 -18.41 7.17 -9.59
C LYS A 101 -19.52 8.10 -9.11
N GLN A 102 -19.20 9.03 -8.23
CA GLN A 102 -20.17 10.03 -7.76
C GLN A 102 -20.59 10.95 -8.89
N ASN A 103 -19.68 11.30 -9.79
CA ASN A 103 -19.97 12.16 -10.94
C ASN A 103 -20.77 11.45 -12.03
N GLN A 104 -20.78 10.12 -12.06
CA GLN A 104 -21.54 9.34 -13.02
C GLN A 104 -23.00 9.12 -12.62
N LYS A 105 -23.38 9.52 -11.44
CA LYS A 105 -24.76 9.50 -10.99
C LYS A 105 -25.45 10.80 -11.44
#